data_64aa24ecdcdb49227357e3efe4aba0b5
#
_entry.id   64aa24ecdcdb49227357e3efe4aba0b5
#
_cell.length_a   1.000
_cell.length_b   1.000
_cell.length_c   1.000
_cell.angle_alpha   90.00
_cell.angle_beta   90.00
_cell.angle_gamma   90.00
#
_symmetry.space_group_name_H-M   'P 1'
#
loop_
_entity.id
_entity.type
_entity.pdbx_description
1 polymer ?
#
loop_
_entity_poly.entity_id
_entity_poly.type
_entity_poly.pdbx_seq_one_letter_code
_entity_poly.pdbx_strand_id
1 'polypeptide(L)'
;MLPDQGKTDATQGPSSRVHRPGNFYTEVTPLAPASANLCLQVQKLILSAVHKIAVMEGENMSFPNAFILLGFSDHPWLEMPLFGVVLVSYILTLMGNSSIILLTLLDPRLQTPMYFFLDNLSVLDLCVTTTIVPQLLVNLWGTKKVIAYWSCFTQAYLIHWTGCTECILLAAMAFDRYVAICRPRQYTVIMRPQMCVQLAAAAWASGLANSLLQATLTLQLHRCGHHTIDHFFCEVPVLIKLACEDTTANDLSLSMGAIPFALVAPFLVLVSYAFIARAVLKLSSAEGRRKVFSTCSSHMVVVTMYYGPATYLYLQPPAKSTQAKFMSFIYCIIPPLLNPLIYT
;
A
#
# COMPACT_ATOMS: atom_id res chain seq x y z
N MET A 1 -68.25 5.23 54.63
CA MET A 1 -68.82 5.08 53.28
C MET A 1 -67.79 5.62 52.27
N LEU A 2 -67.10 4.74 51.62
CA LEU A 2 -66.28 5.03 50.46
C LEU A 2 -67.18 5.19 49.24
N PRO A 3 -66.73 5.89 48.17
CA PRO A 3 -66.40 5.27 46.92
C PRO A 3 -65.09 5.81 46.33
N ASP A 4 -64.17 4.92 45.92
CA ASP A 4 -63.94 4.33 44.61
C ASP A 4 -63.60 5.30 43.50
N GLN A 5 -62.34 5.38 43.16
CA GLN A 5 -61.63 4.83 42.00
C GLN A 5 -61.71 5.56 40.67
N GLY A 6 -60.78 6.15 40.28
CA GLY A 6 -60.50 6.53 38.88
C GLY A 6 -59.10 6.07 38.49
N LYS A 7 -58.97 4.95 37.81
CA LYS A 7 -57.75 4.55 37.06
C LYS A 7 -57.67 5.45 35.87
N THR A 8 -56.63 6.29 35.82
CA THR A 8 -56.19 6.96 34.59
C THR A 8 -55.08 6.17 33.91
N ASP A 9 -55.38 5.67 32.74
CA ASP A 9 -54.46 5.04 31.79
C ASP A 9 -53.26 5.95 31.48
N ALA A 10 -52.06 5.43 31.77
CA ALA A 10 -50.83 6.05 31.29
C ALA A 10 -50.65 5.75 29.81
N THR A 11 -50.86 6.79 29.00
CA THR A 11 -50.53 6.80 27.59
C THR A 11 -49.01 6.56 27.45
N GLN A 12 -48.67 5.44 26.85
CA GLN A 12 -47.34 5.11 26.38
C GLN A 12 -46.93 6.15 25.34
N GLY A 13 -46.00 7.04 25.67
CA GLY A 13 -45.29 7.87 24.73
C GLY A 13 -44.45 7.02 23.74
N PRO A 14 -44.20 7.49 22.53
CA PRO A 14 -43.46 6.71 21.54
C PRO A 14 -42.04 6.46 22.05
N SER A 15 -41.71 5.20 22.23
CA SER A 15 -40.36 4.69 22.49
C SER A 15 -39.41 5.24 21.44
N SER A 16 -38.64 6.26 21.77
CA SER A 16 -37.49 6.69 21.00
C SER A 16 -36.52 5.51 20.98
N ARG A 17 -36.54 4.75 19.90
CA ARG A 17 -35.47 3.79 19.61
C ARG A 17 -34.17 4.58 19.56
N VAL A 18 -33.40 4.52 20.64
CA VAL A 18 -32.00 4.90 20.64
C VAL A 18 -31.33 3.97 19.65
N HIS A 19 -31.07 4.47 18.45
CA HIS A 19 -30.20 3.82 17.47
C HIS A 19 -28.85 3.62 18.18
N ARG A 20 -28.56 2.42 18.65
CA ARG A 20 -27.19 2.01 18.95
C ARG A 20 -26.43 2.17 17.63
N PRO A 21 -25.32 2.93 17.58
CA PRO A 21 -24.51 2.96 16.39
C PRO A 21 -24.09 1.52 16.10
N GLY A 22 -24.49 1.01 14.93
CA GLY A 22 -24.06 -0.30 14.44
C GLY A 22 -22.53 -0.33 14.44
N ASN A 23 -21.94 -1.43 14.87
CA ASN A 23 -20.49 -1.59 14.82
C ASN A 23 -20.00 -1.27 13.41
N PHE A 24 -19.16 -0.25 13.25
CA PHE A 24 -18.59 0.21 11.98
C PHE A 24 -18.06 -0.98 11.15
N TYR A 25 -17.40 -1.93 11.80
CA TYR A 25 -16.83 -3.11 11.15
C TYR A 25 -17.84 -4.17 10.73
N THR A 26 -19.01 -4.28 11.34
CA THR A 26 -20.05 -5.24 10.89
C THR A 26 -20.62 -4.87 9.51
N GLU A 27 -20.54 -3.60 9.13
CA GLU A 27 -20.95 -3.15 7.78
C GLU A 27 -19.79 -3.16 6.77
N VAL A 28 -18.53 -3.20 7.22
CA VAL A 28 -17.32 -2.97 6.42
C VAL A 28 -16.48 -4.24 6.20
N THR A 29 -16.75 -5.31 6.96
CA THR A 29 -15.97 -6.57 6.98
C THR A 29 -15.82 -7.35 5.64
N PRO A 30 -16.56 -7.12 4.54
CA PRO A 30 -16.38 -7.96 3.34
C PRO A 30 -15.14 -7.64 2.49
N LEU A 31 -14.57 -6.43 2.54
CA LEU A 31 -13.54 -5.99 1.58
C LEU A 31 -12.11 -6.29 2.01
N ALA A 32 -11.76 -6.07 3.27
CA ALA A 32 -10.40 -6.32 3.78
C ALA A 32 -9.99 -7.81 3.69
N PRO A 33 -10.85 -8.80 4.05
CA PRO A 33 -10.49 -10.21 3.89
C PRO A 33 -10.44 -10.68 2.43
N ALA A 34 -11.19 -10.07 1.50
CA ALA A 34 -11.15 -10.47 0.10
C ALA A 34 -9.84 -10.04 -0.58
N SER A 35 -9.37 -8.81 -0.33
CA SER A 35 -8.08 -8.31 -0.84
C SER A 35 -6.89 -9.01 -0.18
N ALA A 36 -6.97 -9.28 1.14
CA ALA A 36 -5.96 -10.05 1.84
C ALA A 36 -5.90 -11.51 1.32
N ASN A 37 -7.04 -12.15 1.07
CA ASN A 37 -7.07 -13.50 0.50
C ASN A 37 -6.50 -13.55 -0.91
N LEU A 38 -6.80 -12.58 -1.77
CA LEU A 38 -6.23 -12.50 -3.12
C LEU A 38 -4.70 -12.32 -3.04
N CYS A 39 -4.23 -11.41 -2.19
CA CYS A 39 -2.80 -11.20 -1.96
C CYS A 39 -2.12 -12.46 -1.43
N LEU A 40 -2.70 -13.15 -0.44
CA LEU A 40 -2.19 -14.41 0.10
C LEU A 40 -2.15 -15.55 -0.93
N GLN A 41 -3.14 -15.64 -1.82
CA GLN A 41 -3.14 -16.65 -2.89
C GLN A 41 -2.03 -16.41 -3.90
N VAL A 42 -1.84 -15.16 -4.33
CA VAL A 42 -0.76 -14.79 -5.25
C VAL A 42 0.60 -14.96 -4.58
N GLN A 43 0.72 -14.61 -3.31
CA GLN A 43 1.91 -14.85 -2.50
C GLN A 43 2.26 -16.34 -2.40
N LYS A 44 1.29 -17.24 -2.19
CA LYS A 44 1.52 -18.69 -2.19
C LYS A 44 2.03 -19.17 -3.54
N LEU A 45 1.55 -18.62 -4.64
CA LEU A 45 2.04 -18.93 -5.98
C LEU A 45 3.50 -18.50 -6.15
N ILE A 46 3.87 -17.29 -5.70
CA ILE A 46 5.25 -16.78 -5.75
C ILE A 46 6.16 -17.64 -4.87
N LEU A 47 5.78 -17.91 -3.62
CA LEU A 47 6.57 -18.74 -2.70
C LEU A 47 6.73 -20.17 -3.23
N SER A 48 5.69 -20.75 -3.83
CA SER A 48 5.78 -22.07 -4.48
C SER A 48 6.73 -22.05 -5.68
N ALA A 49 6.74 -20.98 -6.47
CA ALA A 49 7.66 -20.81 -7.58
C ALA A 49 9.10 -20.64 -7.10
N VAL A 50 9.32 -19.81 -6.07
CA VAL A 50 10.64 -19.61 -5.42
C VAL A 50 11.16 -20.93 -4.84
N HIS A 51 10.30 -21.70 -4.14
CA HIS A 51 10.65 -23.00 -3.58
C HIS A 51 11.03 -24.01 -4.67
N LYS A 52 10.26 -24.08 -5.78
CA LYS A 52 10.60 -24.93 -6.92
C LYS A 52 11.94 -24.56 -7.54
N ILE A 53 12.28 -23.27 -7.64
CA ILE A 53 13.57 -22.81 -8.15
C ILE A 53 14.70 -23.24 -7.21
N ALA A 54 14.54 -23.06 -5.90
CA ALA A 54 15.52 -23.47 -4.90
C ALA A 54 15.79 -24.99 -4.90
N VAL A 55 14.73 -25.80 -5.12
CA VAL A 55 14.86 -27.26 -5.25
C VAL A 55 15.54 -27.67 -6.58
N MET A 56 15.29 -26.91 -7.66
CA MET A 56 15.91 -27.16 -8.97
C MET A 56 17.38 -26.70 -9.06
N GLU A 57 17.87 -25.88 -8.12
CA GLU A 57 19.29 -25.50 -8.02
C GLU A 57 20.22 -26.69 -7.77
N GLY A 58 19.69 -27.85 -7.30
CA GLY A 58 20.43 -29.07 -7.14
C GLY A 58 20.73 -29.86 -8.45
N GLU A 59 20.07 -29.52 -9.54
CA GLU A 59 20.27 -30.16 -10.85
C GLU A 59 20.75 -29.11 -11.87
N ASN A 60 21.89 -29.41 -12.51
CA ASN A 60 22.54 -28.60 -13.56
C ASN A 60 21.64 -28.38 -14.78
N MET A 61 20.60 -27.54 -14.69
CA MET A 61 19.78 -27.22 -15.86
C MET A 61 20.02 -25.75 -16.30
N SER A 62 20.33 -25.55 -17.58
CA SER A 62 20.26 -24.26 -18.25
C SER A 62 18.80 -23.79 -18.23
N PHE A 63 18.52 -22.66 -17.58
CA PHE A 63 17.17 -22.10 -17.46
C PHE A 63 16.84 -21.25 -18.71
N PRO A 64 16.08 -21.76 -19.70
CA PRO A 64 15.73 -20.96 -20.89
C PRO A 64 14.72 -19.85 -20.61
N ASN A 65 14.08 -19.81 -19.40
CA ASN A 65 13.01 -18.90 -19.05
C ASN A 65 13.21 -18.22 -17.67
N ALA A 66 14.42 -17.76 -17.38
CA ALA A 66 14.73 -17.07 -16.12
C ALA A 66 15.50 -15.78 -16.36
N PHE A 67 15.39 -14.84 -15.44
CA PHE A 67 16.16 -13.60 -15.43
C PHE A 67 17.22 -13.63 -14.33
N ILE A 68 18.34 -12.93 -14.56
CA ILE A 68 19.40 -12.71 -13.60
C ILE A 68 19.24 -11.30 -13.04
N LEU A 69 19.02 -11.18 -11.74
CA LEU A 69 18.91 -9.90 -11.03
C LEU A 69 20.30 -9.48 -10.53
N LEU A 70 20.90 -8.44 -11.11
CA LEU A 70 22.25 -7.99 -10.71
C LEU A 70 22.30 -7.43 -9.29
N GLY A 71 21.25 -6.69 -8.88
CA GLY A 71 21.14 -6.13 -7.54
C GLY A 71 22.40 -5.35 -7.12
N PHE A 72 23.08 -5.81 -6.06
CA PHE A 72 24.32 -5.24 -5.52
C PHE A 72 25.58 -5.93 -6.03
N SER A 73 25.54 -6.62 -7.17
CA SER A 73 26.71 -7.37 -7.70
C SER A 73 27.95 -6.47 -7.89
N ASP A 74 27.76 -5.17 -8.10
CA ASP A 74 28.86 -4.20 -8.18
C ASP A 74 29.53 -3.91 -6.82
N HIS A 75 28.87 -4.29 -5.70
CA HIS A 75 29.33 -4.04 -4.34
C HIS A 75 29.08 -5.27 -3.45
N PRO A 76 29.76 -6.42 -3.67
CA PRO A 76 29.47 -7.68 -2.98
C PRO A 76 29.63 -7.59 -1.44
N TRP A 77 30.47 -6.68 -0.97
CA TRP A 77 30.71 -6.46 0.47
C TRP A 77 29.47 -5.89 1.21
N LEU A 78 28.52 -5.28 0.48
CA LEU A 78 27.26 -4.77 1.03
C LEU A 78 26.20 -5.86 1.17
N GLU A 79 26.31 -6.99 0.48
CA GLU A 79 25.25 -8.00 0.42
C GLU A 79 24.94 -8.62 1.78
N MET A 80 25.96 -9.00 2.54
CA MET A 80 25.77 -9.60 3.88
C MET A 80 25.23 -8.61 4.93
N PRO A 81 25.75 -7.37 5.06
CA PRO A 81 25.12 -6.37 5.91
C PRO A 81 23.66 -6.08 5.53
N LEU A 82 23.38 -5.95 4.23
CA LEU A 82 22.02 -5.71 3.73
C LEU A 82 21.10 -6.89 3.99
N PHE A 83 21.58 -8.12 3.87
CA PHE A 83 20.80 -9.30 4.25
C PHE A 83 20.28 -9.19 5.69
N GLY A 84 21.16 -8.85 6.64
CA GLY A 84 20.76 -8.67 8.04
C GLY A 84 19.73 -7.55 8.22
N VAL A 85 19.96 -6.39 7.61
CA VAL A 85 19.04 -5.24 7.68
C VAL A 85 17.69 -5.57 7.08
N VAL A 86 17.66 -6.16 5.88
CA VAL A 86 16.41 -6.52 5.18
C VAL A 86 15.63 -7.59 5.95
N LEU A 87 16.31 -8.59 6.50
CA LEU A 87 15.68 -9.65 7.30
C LEU A 87 15.02 -9.07 8.56
N VAL A 88 15.72 -8.23 9.31
CA VAL A 88 15.17 -7.58 10.51
C VAL A 88 14.01 -6.67 10.14
N SER A 89 14.16 -5.84 9.10
CA SER A 89 13.09 -4.97 8.60
C SER A 89 11.85 -5.77 8.22
N TYR A 90 12.01 -6.90 7.54
CA TYR A 90 10.90 -7.77 7.14
C TYR A 90 10.16 -8.35 8.34
N ILE A 91 10.88 -8.88 9.34
CA ILE A 91 10.26 -9.40 10.57
C ILE A 91 9.46 -8.30 11.28
N LEU A 92 10.04 -7.10 11.43
CA LEU A 92 9.36 -5.97 12.06
C LEU A 92 8.14 -5.50 11.27
N THR A 93 8.21 -5.49 9.94
CA THR A 93 7.08 -5.18 9.05
C THR A 93 5.95 -6.20 9.23
N LEU A 94 6.26 -7.50 9.23
CA LEU A 94 5.26 -8.55 9.44
C LEU A 94 4.59 -8.41 10.81
N MET A 95 5.38 -8.23 11.86
CA MET A 95 4.85 -8.08 13.23
C MET A 95 4.00 -6.82 13.38
N GLY A 96 4.50 -5.67 12.91
CA GLY A 96 3.84 -4.38 13.07
C GLY A 96 2.50 -4.32 12.33
N ASN A 97 2.49 -4.64 11.04
CA ASN A 97 1.26 -4.59 10.24
C ASN A 97 0.24 -5.66 10.65
N SER A 98 0.68 -6.89 10.98
CA SER A 98 -0.23 -7.91 11.52
C SER A 98 -0.82 -7.50 12.87
N SER A 99 -0.05 -6.81 13.72
CA SER A 99 -0.53 -6.30 15.01
C SER A 99 -1.59 -5.21 14.83
N ILE A 100 -1.43 -4.29 13.87
CA ILE A 100 -2.46 -3.28 13.55
C ILE A 100 -3.77 -3.98 13.19
N ILE A 101 -3.75 -4.87 12.20
CA ILE A 101 -4.94 -5.59 11.72
C ILE A 101 -5.59 -6.37 12.88
N LEU A 102 -4.81 -7.05 13.71
CA LEU A 102 -5.34 -7.80 14.83
C LEU A 102 -5.98 -6.90 15.90
N LEU A 103 -5.33 -5.79 16.26
CA LEU A 103 -5.82 -4.86 17.27
C LEU A 103 -7.11 -4.16 16.83
N THR A 104 -7.22 -3.76 15.57
CA THR A 104 -8.43 -3.11 15.03
C THR A 104 -9.61 -4.06 14.98
N LEU A 105 -9.37 -5.37 14.77
CA LEU A 105 -10.41 -6.40 14.84
C LEU A 105 -10.85 -6.69 16.27
N LEU A 106 -9.94 -6.63 17.25
CA LEU A 106 -10.21 -7.01 18.64
C LEU A 106 -10.74 -5.84 19.50
N ASP A 107 -10.30 -4.61 19.27
CA ASP A 107 -10.69 -3.44 20.07
C ASP A 107 -11.72 -2.56 19.35
N PRO A 108 -12.99 -2.54 19.82
CA PRO A 108 -14.03 -1.68 19.24
C PRO A 108 -13.70 -0.18 19.25
N ARG A 109 -12.76 0.28 20.09
CA ARG A 109 -12.35 1.68 20.17
C ARG A 109 -11.55 2.11 18.95
N LEU A 110 -10.89 1.16 18.29
CA LEU A 110 -10.11 1.37 17.07
C LEU A 110 -10.97 1.28 15.79
N GLN A 111 -12.25 0.96 15.92
CA GLN A 111 -13.18 0.83 14.80
C GLN A 111 -13.62 2.20 14.25
N THR A 112 -12.69 2.95 13.69
CA THR A 112 -12.92 4.27 13.09
C THR A 112 -12.52 4.28 11.62
N PRO A 113 -13.01 5.26 10.81
CA PRO A 113 -12.62 5.41 9.41
C PRO A 113 -11.10 5.42 9.18
N MET A 114 -10.36 6.11 10.03
CA MET A 114 -8.90 6.19 9.92
C MET A 114 -8.24 4.81 10.06
N TYR A 115 -8.62 4.04 11.08
CA TYR A 115 -8.08 2.69 11.29
C TYR A 115 -8.52 1.71 10.21
N PHE A 116 -9.71 1.89 9.63
CA PHE A 116 -10.13 1.12 8.47
C PHE A 116 -9.20 1.33 7.26
N PHE A 117 -8.80 2.57 6.95
CA PHE A 117 -7.82 2.84 5.90
C PHE A 117 -6.44 2.33 6.28
N LEU A 118 -6.06 2.43 7.55
CA LEU A 118 -4.80 1.90 8.06
C LEU A 118 -4.72 0.37 7.94
N ASP A 119 -5.81 -0.36 8.17
CA ASP A 119 -5.88 -1.80 7.92
C ASP A 119 -5.65 -2.15 6.45
N ASN A 120 -6.28 -1.40 5.54
CA ASN A 120 -6.04 -1.56 4.11
C ASN A 120 -4.57 -1.30 3.75
N LEU A 121 -3.97 -0.25 4.32
CA LEU A 121 -2.55 0.06 4.14
C LEU A 121 -1.66 -1.07 4.69
N SER A 122 -1.97 -1.59 5.87
CA SER A 122 -1.24 -2.72 6.47
C SER A 122 -1.31 -4.00 5.61
N VAL A 123 -2.47 -4.27 4.98
CA VAL A 123 -2.60 -5.37 4.01
C VAL A 123 -1.70 -5.16 2.80
N LEU A 124 -1.64 -3.93 2.25
CA LEU A 124 -0.75 -3.60 1.13
C LEU A 124 0.73 -3.75 1.51
N ASP A 125 1.12 -3.28 2.70
CA ASP A 125 2.48 -3.38 3.23
C ASP A 125 2.93 -4.84 3.36
N LEU A 126 2.06 -5.70 3.90
CA LEU A 126 2.30 -7.15 3.97
C LEU A 126 2.41 -7.78 2.58
N CYS A 127 1.57 -7.34 1.66
CA CYS A 127 1.54 -7.83 0.28
C CYS A 127 2.83 -7.51 -0.47
N VAL A 128 3.22 -6.24 -0.51
CA VAL A 128 4.40 -5.80 -1.25
C VAL A 128 5.69 -6.36 -0.65
N THR A 129 5.83 -6.33 0.68
CA THR A 129 7.06 -6.83 1.31
C THR A 129 7.21 -8.34 1.15
N THR A 130 6.14 -9.13 1.28
CA THR A 130 6.21 -10.58 1.09
C THR A 130 6.37 -10.96 -0.38
N THR A 131 6.03 -10.08 -1.29
CA THR A 131 6.30 -10.26 -2.72
C THR A 131 7.79 -10.04 -3.07
N ILE A 132 8.44 -9.08 -2.41
CA ILE A 132 9.81 -8.64 -2.74
C ILE A 132 10.86 -9.35 -1.87
N VAL A 133 10.67 -9.31 -0.56
CA VAL A 133 11.74 -9.58 0.40
C VAL A 133 12.24 -11.03 0.38
N PRO A 134 11.41 -12.08 0.27
CA PRO A 134 11.92 -13.45 0.22
C PRO A 134 12.89 -13.68 -0.93
N GLN A 135 12.56 -13.23 -2.14
CA GLN A 135 13.45 -13.34 -3.31
C GLN A 135 14.72 -12.47 -3.13
N LEU A 136 14.57 -11.28 -2.57
CA LEU A 136 15.70 -10.38 -2.30
C LEU A 136 16.69 -11.02 -1.30
N LEU A 137 16.19 -11.65 -0.23
CA LEU A 137 17.03 -12.35 0.75
C LEU A 137 17.77 -13.55 0.11
N VAL A 138 17.08 -14.33 -0.74
CA VAL A 138 17.73 -15.41 -1.49
C VAL A 138 18.85 -14.86 -2.38
N ASN A 139 18.62 -13.74 -3.05
CA ASN A 139 19.62 -13.12 -3.94
C ASN A 139 20.80 -12.48 -3.18
N LEU A 140 20.56 -11.98 -1.95
CA LEU A 140 21.64 -11.41 -1.10
C LEU A 140 22.50 -12.50 -0.46
N TRP A 141 21.92 -13.66 -0.16
CA TRP A 141 22.65 -14.80 0.44
C TRP A 141 23.34 -15.68 -0.60
N GLY A 142 22.70 -15.88 -1.76
CA GLY A 142 23.12 -16.84 -2.77
C GLY A 142 24.05 -16.27 -3.82
N THR A 143 24.83 -17.16 -4.44
CA THR A 143 25.70 -16.82 -5.58
C THR A 143 24.94 -16.71 -6.91
N LYS A 144 23.82 -17.45 -7.03
CA LYS A 144 22.96 -17.44 -8.23
C LYS A 144 21.77 -16.50 -8.00
N LYS A 145 21.79 -15.34 -8.63
CA LYS A 145 20.76 -14.27 -8.49
C LYS A 145 19.70 -14.45 -9.58
N VAL A 146 18.95 -15.55 -9.54
CA VAL A 146 18.02 -15.94 -10.59
C VAL A 146 16.58 -15.82 -10.11
N ILE A 147 15.70 -15.31 -10.97
CA ILE A 147 14.25 -15.32 -10.78
C ILE A 147 13.57 -15.93 -12.00
N ALA A 148 12.59 -16.82 -11.78
CA ALA A 148 11.81 -17.39 -12.89
C ALA A 148 11.01 -16.32 -13.61
N TYR A 149 10.84 -16.45 -14.93
CA TYR A 149 10.14 -15.53 -15.80
C TYR A 149 8.76 -15.11 -15.23
N TRP A 150 7.89 -16.09 -14.96
CA TRP A 150 6.57 -15.81 -14.43
C TRP A 150 6.56 -15.20 -13.01
N SER A 151 7.53 -15.56 -12.17
CA SER A 151 7.69 -14.96 -10.84
C SER A 151 8.07 -13.49 -10.97
N CYS A 152 8.92 -13.11 -11.91
CA CYS A 152 9.31 -11.75 -12.20
C CYS A 152 8.10 -10.90 -12.65
N PHE A 153 7.31 -11.42 -13.61
CA PHE A 153 6.08 -10.73 -14.06
C PHE A 153 5.04 -10.58 -12.96
N THR A 154 4.81 -11.62 -12.18
CA THR A 154 3.88 -11.58 -11.04
C THR A 154 4.36 -10.56 -10.00
N GLN A 155 5.65 -10.51 -9.73
CA GLN A 155 6.25 -9.52 -8.82
C GLN A 155 6.01 -8.10 -9.33
N ALA A 156 6.32 -7.80 -10.60
CA ALA A 156 6.12 -6.50 -11.21
C ALA A 156 4.64 -6.07 -11.19
N TYR A 157 3.73 -7.00 -11.51
CA TYR A 157 2.29 -6.78 -11.46
C TYR A 157 1.81 -6.42 -10.06
N LEU A 158 2.21 -7.17 -9.04
CA LEU A 158 1.78 -6.94 -7.66
C LEU A 158 2.34 -5.63 -7.09
N ILE A 159 3.61 -5.33 -7.34
CA ILE A 159 4.24 -4.08 -6.91
C ILE A 159 3.50 -2.88 -7.52
N HIS A 160 3.17 -2.96 -8.82
CA HIS A 160 2.48 -1.88 -9.50
C HIS A 160 1.03 -1.72 -8.99
N TRP A 161 0.32 -2.84 -8.77
CA TRP A 161 -1.04 -2.83 -8.22
C TRP A 161 -1.08 -2.24 -6.81
N THR A 162 -0.27 -2.77 -5.90
CA THR A 162 -0.22 -2.30 -4.51
C THR A 162 0.21 -0.84 -4.42
N GLY A 163 1.23 -0.45 -5.19
CA GLY A 163 1.70 0.93 -5.23
C GLY A 163 0.64 1.93 -5.71
N CYS A 164 -0.07 1.64 -6.79
CA CYS A 164 -1.17 2.49 -7.25
C CYS A 164 -2.30 2.57 -6.22
N THR A 165 -2.65 1.45 -5.58
CA THR A 165 -3.69 1.41 -4.53
C THR A 165 -3.29 2.26 -3.32
N GLU A 166 -2.04 2.16 -2.87
CA GLU A 166 -1.50 2.93 -1.75
C GLU A 166 -1.58 4.45 -1.99
N CYS A 167 -1.27 4.91 -3.21
CA CYS A 167 -1.42 6.32 -3.58
C CYS A 167 -2.83 6.86 -3.28
N ILE A 168 -3.86 6.15 -3.71
CA ILE A 168 -5.26 6.59 -3.52
C ILE A 168 -5.69 6.46 -2.06
N LEU A 169 -5.24 5.42 -1.34
CA LEU A 169 -5.54 5.28 0.09
C LEU A 169 -4.94 6.40 0.93
N LEU A 170 -3.71 6.82 0.65
CA LEU A 170 -3.09 7.97 1.33
C LEU A 170 -3.88 9.26 1.05
N ALA A 171 -4.40 9.46 -0.17
CA ALA A 171 -5.27 10.59 -0.46
C ALA A 171 -6.62 10.49 0.27
N ALA A 172 -7.21 9.30 0.39
CA ALA A 172 -8.43 9.07 1.16
C ALA A 172 -8.22 9.34 2.66
N MET A 173 -7.06 8.95 3.22
CA MET A 173 -6.68 9.27 4.60
C MET A 173 -6.49 10.78 4.82
N ALA A 174 -5.93 11.50 3.86
CA ALA A 174 -5.84 12.96 3.90
C ALA A 174 -7.22 13.63 3.87
N PHE A 175 -8.15 13.10 3.08
CA PHE A 175 -9.54 13.53 3.05
C PHE A 175 -10.25 13.26 4.38
N ASP A 176 -10.07 12.08 4.99
CA ASP A 176 -10.57 11.77 6.33
C ASP A 176 -10.09 12.80 7.36
N ARG A 177 -8.78 13.09 7.39
CA ARG A 177 -8.21 14.13 8.27
C ARG A 177 -8.82 15.51 8.02
N TYR A 178 -8.98 15.89 6.75
CA TYR A 178 -9.64 17.15 6.39
C TYR A 178 -11.07 17.23 6.95
N VAL A 179 -11.88 16.22 6.76
CA VAL A 179 -13.26 16.19 7.25
C VAL A 179 -13.30 16.23 8.78
N ALA A 180 -12.45 15.44 9.45
CA ALA A 180 -12.39 15.39 10.92
C ALA A 180 -12.03 16.74 11.56
N ILE A 181 -11.12 17.50 10.93
CA ILE A 181 -10.60 18.75 11.49
C ILE A 181 -11.40 19.97 11.02
N CYS A 182 -11.71 20.04 9.72
CA CYS A 182 -12.35 21.22 9.14
C CYS A 182 -13.88 21.15 9.18
N ARG A 183 -14.49 19.95 9.27
CA ARG A 183 -15.94 19.74 9.29
C ARG A 183 -16.42 18.79 10.38
N PRO A 184 -16.03 18.97 11.65
CA PRO A 184 -16.26 17.99 12.72
C PRO A 184 -17.75 17.67 12.94
N ARG A 185 -18.65 18.64 12.74
CA ARG A 185 -20.11 18.44 12.88
C ARG A 185 -20.71 17.53 11.79
N GLN A 186 -20.03 17.39 10.65
CA GLN A 186 -20.49 16.59 9.51
C GLN A 186 -19.68 15.30 9.35
N TYR A 187 -18.72 15.05 10.24
CA TYR A 187 -17.77 13.92 10.11
C TYR A 187 -18.50 12.58 9.98
N THR A 188 -19.39 12.26 10.89
CA THR A 188 -20.14 10.99 10.88
C THR A 188 -21.08 10.81 9.69
N VAL A 189 -21.52 11.91 9.09
CA VAL A 189 -22.39 11.89 7.90
C VAL A 189 -21.57 11.69 6.62
N ILE A 190 -20.40 12.32 6.54
CA ILE A 190 -19.53 12.25 5.36
C ILE A 190 -18.74 10.93 5.37
N MET A 191 -18.05 10.64 6.50
CA MET A 191 -17.20 9.44 6.66
C MET A 191 -18.01 8.25 7.21
N ARG A 192 -19.21 8.05 6.66
CA ARG A 192 -20.02 6.86 6.97
C ARG A 192 -19.33 5.58 6.45
N PRO A 193 -19.60 4.40 7.02
CA PRO A 193 -18.97 3.13 6.63
C PRO A 193 -19.01 2.85 5.13
N GLN A 194 -20.14 3.10 4.50
CA GLN A 194 -20.31 2.92 3.04
C GLN A 194 -19.37 3.80 2.22
N MET A 195 -19.15 5.06 2.63
CA MET A 195 -18.21 5.96 1.95
C MET A 195 -16.77 5.46 2.08
N CYS A 196 -16.37 4.99 3.26
CA CYS A 196 -15.04 4.43 3.48
C CYS A 196 -14.82 3.20 2.61
N VAL A 197 -15.80 2.29 2.54
CA VAL A 197 -15.77 1.11 1.67
C VAL A 197 -15.67 1.51 0.19
N GLN A 198 -16.45 2.50 -0.25
CA GLN A 198 -16.42 2.98 -1.64
C GLN A 198 -15.06 3.58 -2.00
N LEU A 199 -14.46 4.37 -1.11
CA LEU A 199 -13.12 4.94 -1.32
C LEU A 199 -12.04 3.85 -1.38
N ALA A 200 -12.07 2.88 -0.48
CA ALA A 200 -11.15 1.76 -0.50
C ALA A 200 -11.35 0.90 -1.75
N ALA A 201 -12.59 0.54 -2.09
CA ALA A 201 -12.89 -0.23 -3.29
C ALA A 201 -12.46 0.48 -4.58
N ALA A 202 -12.65 1.80 -4.66
CA ALA A 202 -12.16 2.61 -5.79
C ALA A 202 -10.63 2.60 -5.87
N ALA A 203 -9.92 2.68 -4.72
CA ALA A 203 -8.46 2.59 -4.68
C ALA A 203 -7.98 1.22 -5.20
N TRP A 204 -8.52 0.12 -4.67
CA TRP A 204 -8.15 -1.24 -5.09
C TRP A 204 -8.48 -1.52 -6.55
N ALA A 205 -9.66 -1.10 -7.03
CA ALA A 205 -10.10 -1.32 -8.41
C ALA A 205 -9.28 -0.49 -9.41
N SER A 206 -9.01 0.78 -9.11
CA SER A 206 -8.22 1.65 -10.00
C SER A 206 -6.76 1.18 -10.11
N GLY A 207 -6.15 0.78 -9.00
CA GLY A 207 -4.81 0.19 -9.00
C GLY A 207 -4.76 -1.11 -9.79
N LEU A 208 -5.75 -1.99 -9.61
CA LEU A 208 -5.88 -3.25 -10.35
C LEU A 208 -6.01 -3.00 -11.86
N ALA A 209 -6.91 -2.11 -12.27
CA ALA A 209 -7.14 -1.79 -13.68
C ALA A 209 -5.87 -1.25 -14.36
N ASN A 210 -5.18 -0.30 -13.70
CA ASN A 210 -3.94 0.24 -14.23
C ASN A 210 -2.85 -0.84 -14.30
N SER A 211 -2.72 -1.68 -13.27
CA SER A 211 -1.72 -2.75 -13.26
C SER A 211 -1.97 -3.82 -14.33
N LEU A 212 -3.23 -4.20 -14.57
CA LEU A 212 -3.60 -5.12 -15.65
C LEU A 212 -3.26 -4.55 -17.01
N LEU A 213 -3.54 -3.27 -17.24
CA LEU A 213 -3.20 -2.59 -18.49
C LEU A 213 -1.68 -2.62 -18.73
N GLN A 214 -0.89 -2.18 -17.74
CA GLN A 214 0.57 -2.13 -17.87
C GLN A 214 1.18 -3.53 -18.01
N ALA A 215 0.68 -4.52 -17.26
CA ALA A 215 1.13 -5.91 -17.37
C ALA A 215 0.87 -6.48 -18.78
N THR A 216 -0.33 -6.24 -19.33
CA THR A 216 -0.70 -6.73 -20.66
C THR A 216 0.19 -6.11 -21.73
N LEU A 217 0.41 -4.81 -21.69
CA LEU A 217 1.28 -4.11 -22.63
C LEU A 217 2.75 -4.57 -22.51
N THR A 218 3.23 -4.79 -21.30
CA THR A 218 4.61 -5.25 -21.05
C THR A 218 4.84 -6.70 -21.48
N LEU A 219 3.82 -7.57 -21.34
CA LEU A 219 3.90 -8.96 -21.78
C LEU A 219 3.99 -9.12 -23.31
N GLN A 220 3.44 -8.18 -24.08
CA GLN A 220 3.46 -8.19 -25.53
C GLN A 220 4.83 -7.80 -26.13
N LEU A 221 5.72 -7.20 -25.34
CA LEU A 221 7.03 -6.76 -25.79
C LEU A 221 7.96 -7.93 -26.10
N HIS A 222 8.64 -7.88 -27.25
CA HIS A 222 9.67 -8.83 -27.66
C HIS A 222 11.00 -8.51 -26.96
N ARG A 223 11.60 -9.57 -26.36
CA ARG A 223 12.83 -9.47 -25.55
C ARG A 223 13.93 -10.30 -26.20
N CYS A 224 14.71 -9.75 -27.08
CA CYS A 224 15.71 -10.42 -27.93
C CYS A 224 16.85 -11.12 -27.15
N GLY A 225 16.50 -12.02 -26.20
CA GLY A 225 17.48 -12.78 -25.44
C GLY A 225 18.18 -12.03 -24.30
N HIS A 226 17.71 -10.84 -23.93
CA HIS A 226 18.20 -10.14 -22.74
C HIS A 226 17.61 -10.78 -21.48
N HIS A 227 18.44 -11.49 -20.71
CA HIS A 227 18.04 -12.18 -19.48
C HIS A 227 18.58 -11.52 -18.22
N THR A 228 19.30 -10.40 -18.32
CA THR A 228 19.93 -9.73 -17.19
C THR A 228 19.17 -8.45 -16.84
N ILE A 229 18.73 -8.35 -15.61
CA ILE A 229 18.01 -7.22 -15.03
C ILE A 229 18.93 -6.50 -14.04
N ASP A 230 19.30 -5.25 -14.35
CA ASP A 230 20.12 -4.43 -13.46
C ASP A 230 19.25 -3.77 -12.37
N HIS A 231 18.60 -4.61 -11.52
CA HIS A 231 17.72 -4.20 -10.44
C HIS A 231 17.68 -5.23 -9.32
N PHE A 232 17.06 -4.87 -8.15
CA PHE A 232 16.90 -5.78 -7.01
C PHE A 232 15.68 -6.69 -7.11
N PHE A 233 14.67 -6.25 -7.84
CA PHE A 233 13.39 -6.93 -8.06
C PHE A 233 12.80 -6.49 -9.40
N CYS A 234 11.74 -7.18 -9.81
CA CYS A 234 11.10 -6.87 -11.09
C CYS A 234 10.06 -5.77 -10.93
N GLU A 235 10.18 -4.74 -11.75
CA GLU A 235 9.22 -3.64 -11.88
C GLU A 235 8.85 -3.42 -13.35
N VAL A 236 7.67 -2.85 -13.61
CA VAL A 236 7.21 -2.58 -14.98
C VAL A 236 8.20 -1.74 -15.78
N PRO A 237 8.76 -0.61 -15.27
CA PRO A 237 9.73 0.19 -16.02
C PRO A 237 11.00 -0.57 -16.39
N VAL A 238 11.41 -1.50 -15.53
CA VAL A 238 12.62 -2.31 -15.77
C VAL A 238 12.36 -3.37 -16.84
N LEU A 239 11.17 -3.97 -16.84
CA LEU A 239 10.76 -4.97 -17.83
C LEU A 239 10.58 -4.35 -19.24
N ILE A 240 10.10 -3.11 -19.33
CA ILE A 240 10.01 -2.36 -20.59
C ILE A 240 11.40 -2.17 -21.19
N LYS A 241 12.40 -1.84 -20.38
CA LYS A 241 13.79 -1.64 -20.82
C LYS A 241 14.47 -2.90 -21.37
N LEU A 242 13.93 -4.08 -21.14
CA LEU A 242 14.44 -5.33 -21.71
C LEU A 242 13.96 -5.58 -23.15
N ALA A 243 13.01 -4.80 -23.63
CA ALA A 243 12.52 -4.93 -24.99
C ALA A 243 13.58 -4.48 -26.00
N CYS A 244 13.58 -5.11 -27.16
CA CYS A 244 14.45 -4.78 -28.27
C CYS A 244 13.71 -4.08 -29.44
N GLU A 245 12.46 -3.74 -29.22
CA GLU A 245 11.62 -2.97 -30.15
C GLU A 245 11.33 -1.58 -29.60
N ASP A 246 10.64 -0.76 -30.36
CA ASP A 246 10.23 0.58 -29.93
C ASP A 246 9.25 0.51 -28.76
N THR A 247 9.65 1.04 -27.61
CA THR A 247 8.87 1.06 -26.37
C THR A 247 8.10 2.36 -26.14
N THR A 248 8.13 3.29 -27.09
CA THR A 248 7.53 4.63 -26.94
C THR A 248 6.07 4.57 -26.51
N ALA A 249 5.27 3.65 -27.07
CA ALA A 249 3.87 3.47 -26.70
C ALA A 249 3.70 2.97 -25.27
N ASN A 250 4.57 2.05 -24.81
CA ASN A 250 4.56 1.51 -23.45
C ASN A 250 4.98 2.58 -22.43
N ASP A 251 6.03 3.33 -22.71
CA ASP A 251 6.52 4.41 -21.86
C ASP A 251 5.49 5.53 -21.76
N LEU A 252 4.81 5.87 -22.86
CA LEU A 252 3.70 6.83 -22.85
C LEU A 252 2.51 6.31 -22.04
N SER A 253 2.12 5.05 -22.22
CA SER A 253 1.03 4.42 -21.46
C SER A 253 1.34 4.40 -19.95
N LEU A 254 2.57 4.06 -19.58
CA LEU A 254 3.02 4.06 -18.19
C LEU A 254 2.97 5.47 -17.59
N SER A 255 3.46 6.47 -18.33
CA SER A 255 3.46 7.87 -17.91
C SER A 255 2.03 8.41 -17.73
N MET A 256 1.15 8.15 -18.71
CA MET A 256 -0.26 8.56 -18.64
C MET A 256 -1.00 7.83 -17.50
N GLY A 257 -0.76 6.53 -17.35
CA GLY A 257 -1.31 5.73 -16.27
C GLY A 257 -0.83 6.17 -14.88
N ALA A 258 0.35 6.76 -14.77
CA ALA A 258 0.88 7.28 -13.52
C ALA A 258 0.23 8.61 -13.09
N ILE A 259 -0.37 9.40 -13.98
CA ILE A 259 -0.94 10.73 -13.66
C ILE A 259 -1.92 10.71 -12.49
N PRO A 260 -2.94 9.83 -12.44
CA PRO A 260 -3.88 9.79 -11.31
C PRO A 260 -3.19 9.53 -9.97
N PHE A 261 -2.17 8.71 -9.97
CA PHE A 261 -1.50 8.21 -8.75
C PHE A 261 -0.34 9.12 -8.31
N ALA A 262 0.50 9.55 -9.24
CA ALA A 262 1.70 10.32 -8.94
C ALA A 262 1.50 11.84 -8.96
N LEU A 263 0.43 12.37 -9.57
CA LEU A 263 0.14 13.80 -9.63
C LEU A 263 -1.18 14.16 -8.95
N VAL A 264 -2.29 13.51 -9.33
CA VAL A 264 -3.61 13.90 -8.80
C VAL A 264 -3.74 13.54 -7.32
N ALA A 265 -3.35 12.34 -6.91
CA ALA A 265 -3.46 11.92 -5.53
C ALA A 265 -2.62 12.81 -4.56
N PRO A 266 -1.31 13.06 -4.78
CA PRO A 266 -0.55 13.97 -3.92
C PRO A 266 -1.06 15.42 -3.98
N PHE A 267 -1.58 15.88 -5.12
CA PHE A 267 -2.23 17.20 -5.20
C PHE A 267 -3.44 17.28 -4.26
N LEU A 268 -4.31 16.26 -4.23
CA LEU A 268 -5.44 16.19 -3.31
C LEU A 268 -4.99 16.16 -1.84
N VAL A 269 -3.90 15.48 -1.53
CA VAL A 269 -3.28 15.50 -0.20
C VAL A 269 -2.85 16.92 0.16
N LEU A 270 -2.11 17.59 -0.71
CA LEU A 270 -1.64 18.98 -0.48
C LEU A 270 -2.80 19.95 -0.27
N VAL A 271 -3.86 19.86 -1.09
CA VAL A 271 -5.07 20.68 -0.94
C VAL A 271 -5.74 20.41 0.40
N SER A 272 -5.91 19.15 0.80
CA SER A 272 -6.49 18.77 2.11
C SER A 272 -5.69 19.40 3.26
N TYR A 273 -4.36 19.28 3.22
CA TYR A 273 -3.48 19.84 4.26
C TYR A 273 -3.40 21.38 4.24
N ALA A 274 -3.56 22.02 3.09
CA ALA A 274 -3.67 23.46 3.03
C ALA A 274 -4.92 23.98 3.77
N PHE A 275 -6.05 23.29 3.62
CA PHE A 275 -7.28 23.62 4.37
C PHE A 275 -7.14 23.32 5.87
N ILE A 276 -6.51 22.17 6.23
CA ILE A 276 -6.21 21.82 7.62
C ILE A 276 -5.34 22.90 8.26
N ALA A 277 -4.26 23.32 7.62
CA ALA A 277 -3.37 24.35 8.12
C ALA A 277 -4.11 25.66 8.37
N ARG A 278 -4.97 26.09 7.43
CA ARG A 278 -5.82 27.29 7.61
C ARG A 278 -6.77 27.14 8.80
N ALA A 279 -7.35 25.96 9.02
CA ALA A 279 -8.24 25.70 10.15
C ALA A 279 -7.48 25.73 11.48
N VAL A 280 -6.29 25.11 11.53
CA VAL A 280 -5.44 25.06 12.73
C VAL A 280 -4.95 26.45 13.13
N LEU A 281 -4.59 27.31 12.18
CA LEU A 281 -4.21 28.71 12.48
C LEU A 281 -5.33 29.54 13.12
N LYS A 282 -6.60 29.15 12.91
CA LYS A 282 -7.77 29.82 13.54
C LYS A 282 -8.09 29.26 14.92
N LEU A 283 -7.47 28.16 15.37
CA LEU A 283 -7.68 27.61 16.71
C LEU A 283 -7.02 28.53 17.77
N SER A 284 -7.78 28.96 18.75
CA SER A 284 -7.29 29.80 19.87
C SER A 284 -6.46 28.97 20.88
N SER A 285 -6.77 27.67 21.05
CA SER A 285 -6.11 26.79 22.02
C SER A 285 -4.79 26.28 21.50
N ALA A 286 -3.70 26.52 22.23
CA ALA A 286 -2.37 25.96 21.92
C ALA A 286 -2.33 24.44 22.01
N GLU A 287 -3.05 23.85 22.98
CA GLU A 287 -3.15 22.41 23.16
C GLU A 287 -3.89 21.74 22.01
N GLY A 288 -5.02 22.33 21.56
CA GLY A 288 -5.74 21.86 20.37
C GLY A 288 -4.86 21.88 19.12
N ARG A 289 -4.09 22.96 18.90
CA ARG A 289 -3.13 23.06 17.79
C ARG A 289 -2.07 21.96 17.86
N ARG A 290 -1.47 21.72 19.03
CA ARG A 290 -0.44 20.68 19.22
C ARG A 290 -0.98 19.29 18.90
N LYS A 291 -2.19 18.93 19.35
CA LYS A 291 -2.82 17.63 19.11
C LYS A 291 -3.06 17.40 17.62
N VAL A 292 -3.64 18.37 16.93
CA VAL A 292 -3.87 18.29 15.48
C VAL A 292 -2.55 18.18 14.73
N PHE A 293 -1.53 18.95 15.12
CA PHE A 293 -0.23 18.95 14.47
C PHE A 293 0.45 17.58 14.61
N SER A 294 0.40 16.96 15.79
CA SER A 294 0.97 15.64 16.03
C SER A 294 0.37 14.58 15.09
N THR A 295 -0.97 14.52 15.01
CA THR A 295 -1.67 13.53 14.16
C THR A 295 -1.44 13.79 12.66
N CYS A 296 -1.39 15.05 12.25
CA CYS A 296 -1.14 15.42 10.86
C CYS A 296 0.30 15.19 10.44
N SER A 297 1.27 15.44 11.32
CA SER A 297 2.69 15.23 10.99
C SER A 297 3.01 13.76 10.72
N SER A 298 2.43 12.84 11.48
CA SER A 298 2.57 11.39 11.23
C SER A 298 2.17 11.03 9.79
N HIS A 299 0.98 11.44 9.36
CA HIS A 299 0.54 11.17 8.00
C HIS A 299 1.40 11.89 6.93
N MET A 300 1.81 13.14 7.18
CA MET A 300 2.67 13.88 6.24
C MET A 300 4.06 13.25 6.10
N VAL A 301 4.62 12.66 7.16
CA VAL A 301 5.87 11.90 7.08
C VAL A 301 5.69 10.71 6.15
N VAL A 302 4.65 9.90 6.33
CA VAL A 302 4.36 8.74 5.45
C VAL A 302 4.16 9.18 4.01
N VAL A 303 3.33 10.20 3.78
CA VAL A 303 3.07 10.79 2.44
C VAL A 303 4.39 11.20 1.76
N THR A 304 5.27 11.89 2.49
CA THR A 304 6.55 12.36 1.94
C THR A 304 7.48 11.19 1.63
N MET A 305 7.55 10.19 2.51
CA MET A 305 8.38 9.00 2.33
C MET A 305 7.91 8.14 1.15
N TYR A 306 6.61 8.13 0.89
CA TYR A 306 6.03 7.38 -0.21
C TYR A 306 6.12 8.13 -1.54
N TYR A 307 5.53 9.33 -1.61
CA TYR A 307 5.47 10.09 -2.88
C TYR A 307 6.81 10.71 -3.29
N GLY A 308 7.71 11.02 -2.34
CA GLY A 308 9.01 11.60 -2.65
C GLY A 308 9.82 10.73 -3.61
N PRO A 309 10.19 9.50 -3.22
CA PRO A 309 10.90 8.56 -4.10
C PRO A 309 10.10 8.19 -5.35
N ALA A 310 8.79 7.96 -5.26
CA ALA A 310 7.95 7.63 -6.40
C ALA A 310 7.96 8.76 -7.45
N THR A 311 7.76 10.01 -7.03
CA THR A 311 7.81 11.18 -7.90
C THR A 311 9.19 11.33 -8.56
N TYR A 312 10.26 11.12 -7.80
CA TYR A 312 11.61 11.13 -8.32
C TYR A 312 11.80 10.10 -9.44
N LEU A 313 11.33 8.86 -9.24
CA LEU A 313 11.46 7.78 -10.22
C LEU A 313 10.67 8.02 -11.52
N TYR A 314 9.47 8.60 -11.41
CA TYR A 314 8.59 8.78 -12.56
C TYR A 314 8.76 10.12 -13.29
N LEU A 315 9.32 11.14 -12.65
CA LEU A 315 9.53 12.46 -13.27
C LEU A 315 10.94 12.69 -13.84
N GLN A 316 11.91 11.84 -13.48
CA GLN A 316 13.23 11.97 -14.08
C GLN A 316 13.30 11.23 -15.43
N PRO A 317 13.96 11.83 -16.44
CA PRO A 317 14.40 11.08 -17.60
C PRO A 317 15.30 9.93 -17.14
N PRO A 318 15.44 8.83 -17.90
CA PRO A 318 16.06 7.58 -17.44
C PRO A 318 17.40 7.83 -16.76
N ALA A 319 17.33 8.07 -15.46
CA ALA A 319 18.47 8.37 -14.61
C ALA A 319 19.42 7.16 -14.60
N LYS A 320 20.69 7.42 -14.42
CA LYS A 320 21.74 6.39 -14.25
C LYS A 320 21.22 5.31 -13.31
N SER A 321 21.27 4.07 -13.76
CA SER A 321 20.59 2.90 -13.15
C SER A 321 20.74 2.76 -11.62
N THR A 322 21.86 3.18 -11.06
CA THR A 322 22.19 3.04 -9.63
C THR A 322 21.28 3.85 -8.70
N GLN A 323 20.98 5.12 -9.01
CA GLN A 323 20.12 5.96 -8.17
C GLN A 323 18.66 5.47 -8.19
N ALA A 324 18.16 5.09 -9.36
CA ALA A 324 16.82 4.54 -9.50
C ALA A 324 16.65 3.25 -8.67
N LYS A 325 17.62 2.34 -8.71
CA LYS A 325 17.63 1.12 -7.88
C LYS A 325 17.48 1.42 -6.38
N PHE A 326 18.29 2.35 -5.86
CA PHE A 326 18.23 2.71 -4.45
C PHE A 326 16.90 3.36 -4.06
N MET A 327 16.34 4.22 -4.92
CA MET A 327 15.04 4.84 -4.66
C MET A 327 13.92 3.80 -4.64
N SER A 328 13.91 2.84 -5.58
CA SER A 328 12.96 1.72 -5.59
C SER A 328 13.11 0.86 -4.32
N PHE A 329 14.32 0.57 -3.89
CA PHE A 329 14.59 -0.16 -2.65
C PHE A 329 14.02 0.59 -1.43
N ILE A 330 14.28 1.89 -1.34
CA ILE A 330 13.83 2.74 -0.24
C ILE A 330 12.30 2.73 -0.15
N TYR A 331 11.59 3.00 -1.24
CA TYR A 331 10.13 3.13 -1.20
C TYR A 331 9.41 1.80 -0.99
N CYS A 332 10.03 0.66 -1.36
CA CYS A 332 9.43 -0.66 -1.16
C CYS A 332 9.66 -1.24 0.26
N ILE A 333 10.71 -0.82 0.96
CA ILE A 333 11.09 -1.42 2.25
C ILE A 333 10.80 -0.48 3.43
N ILE A 334 11.07 0.82 3.28
CA ILE A 334 11.01 1.75 4.41
C ILE A 334 9.57 2.13 4.81
N PRO A 335 8.65 2.52 3.90
CA PRO A 335 7.28 2.85 4.30
C PRO A 335 6.57 1.68 4.99
N PRO A 336 6.56 0.42 4.47
CA PRO A 336 5.94 -0.71 5.15
C PRO A 336 6.50 -1.00 6.55
N LEU A 337 7.78 -0.72 6.78
CA LEU A 337 8.41 -0.85 8.08
C LEU A 337 7.97 0.24 9.06
N LEU A 338 7.88 1.49 8.58
CA LEU A 338 7.64 2.65 9.44
C LEU A 338 6.17 2.97 9.63
N ASN A 339 5.29 2.57 8.71
CA ASN A 339 3.84 2.80 8.83
C ASN A 339 3.27 2.37 10.19
N PRO A 340 3.53 1.14 10.70
CA PRO A 340 3.06 0.75 12.02
C PRO A 340 3.59 1.64 13.15
N LEU A 341 4.85 2.08 13.07
CA LEU A 341 5.50 2.88 14.11
C LEU A 341 5.04 4.35 14.12
N ILE A 342 4.63 4.87 12.97
CA ILE A 342 4.24 6.27 12.81
C ILE A 342 2.77 6.47 13.19
N TYR A 343 1.91 5.46 12.94
CA TYR A 343 0.47 5.56 13.19
C TYR A 343 0.03 5.01 14.55
N THR A 344 0.86 4.22 15.24
CA THR A 344 0.61 3.75 16.61
C THR A 344 1.28 4.64 17.65
#